data_5b12c0f950be4460040916ee01133b29
#
_entry.id   5b12c0f950be4460040916ee01133b29
#
_cell.length_a   1.000
_cell.length_b   1.000
_cell.length_c   1.000
_cell.angle_alpha   90.00
_cell.angle_beta   90.00
_cell.angle_gamma   90.00
#
_symmetry.space_group_name_H-M   'P 1'
#
loop_
_entity.id
_entity.type
_entity.pdbx_description
1 polymer ?
#
loop_
_entity_poly.entity_id
_entity_poly.type
_entity_poly.pdbx_seq_one_letter_code
_entity_poly.pdbx_strand_id
1 'polypeptide(L)'
;MLPFGGAKGAAIALMIELLSSALIGANFAFEADSFLDANGNPPNVGQILIMIDPSSFITKSSYINRVGEMMRAINDQDNTYIPGSNRFLLRDKAKKDGLSGNAKIIEEITKLC
;
A
#
# COMPACT_ATOMS: atom_id res chain seq x y z
N MET A 1 6.37 -3.35 -13.93
CA MET A 1 5.99 -2.12 -13.20
C MET A 1 7.17 -1.16 -13.26
N LEU A 2 6.98 0.11 -13.62
CA LEU A 2 8.08 1.08 -13.66
C LEU A 2 8.22 1.76 -12.29
N PRO A 3 9.47 1.97 -11.80
CA PRO A 3 9.67 2.67 -10.54
C PRO A 3 9.31 4.16 -10.67
N PHE A 4 8.67 4.72 -9.67
CA PHE A 4 8.40 6.16 -9.59
C PHE A 4 9.66 6.92 -9.14
N GLY A 5 9.78 8.21 -9.50
CA GLY A 5 10.88 9.06 -9.04
C GLY A 5 12.25 8.80 -9.68
N GLY A 6 12.30 8.25 -10.88
CA GLY A 6 13.55 8.04 -11.63
C GLY A 6 14.55 7.17 -10.88
N ALA A 7 15.83 7.57 -10.87
CA ALA A 7 16.92 6.79 -10.26
C ALA A 7 16.72 6.50 -8.76
N LYS A 8 16.15 7.44 -8.01
CA LYS A 8 15.87 7.24 -6.56
C LYS A 8 14.78 6.19 -6.35
N GLY A 9 13.71 6.23 -7.13
CA GLY A 9 12.66 5.23 -7.07
C GLY A 9 13.14 3.86 -7.52
N ALA A 10 14.00 3.80 -8.53
CA ALA A 10 14.65 2.56 -8.96
C ALA A 10 15.52 1.94 -7.85
N ALA A 11 16.26 2.73 -7.10
CA ALA A 11 17.07 2.27 -5.98
C ALA A 11 16.20 1.70 -4.85
N ILE A 12 15.07 2.33 -4.53
CA ILE A 12 14.11 1.82 -3.54
C ILE A 12 13.50 0.49 -4.01
N ALA A 13 13.07 0.42 -5.27
CA ALA A 13 12.52 -0.80 -5.85
C ALA A 13 13.53 -1.95 -5.81
N LEU A 14 14.79 -1.69 -6.19
CA LEU A 14 15.87 -2.69 -6.10
C LEU A 14 16.11 -3.16 -4.66
N MET A 15 16.12 -2.24 -3.69
CA MET A 15 16.30 -2.60 -2.28
C MET A 15 15.15 -3.51 -1.79
N ILE A 16 13.91 -3.20 -2.16
CA ILE A 16 12.75 -4.02 -1.82
C ILE A 16 12.89 -5.41 -2.44
N GLU A 17 13.26 -5.49 -3.73
CA GLU A 17 13.44 -6.76 -4.45
C GLU A 17 14.55 -7.63 -3.80
N LEU A 18 15.66 -7.03 -3.41
CA LEU A 18 16.74 -7.74 -2.72
C LEU A 18 16.29 -8.29 -1.36
N LEU A 19 15.50 -7.55 -0.62
CA LEU A 19 15.02 -7.95 0.71
C LEU A 19 13.86 -8.93 0.65
N SER A 20 12.88 -8.72 -0.27
CA SER A 20 11.67 -9.53 -0.33
C SER A 20 11.75 -10.73 -1.28
N SER A 21 12.78 -10.81 -2.13
CA SER A 21 12.95 -11.91 -3.06
C SER A 21 14.31 -12.58 -2.90
N ALA A 22 15.40 -11.89 -3.18
CA ALA A 22 16.73 -12.50 -3.15
C ALA A 22 17.10 -13.07 -1.78
N LEU A 23 16.86 -12.32 -0.70
CA LEU A 23 17.22 -12.71 0.67
C LEU A 23 16.52 -14.01 1.12
N ILE A 24 15.30 -14.23 0.68
CA ILE A 24 14.45 -15.35 1.13
C ILE A 24 14.26 -16.44 0.06
N GLY A 25 14.89 -16.30 -1.13
CA GLY A 25 14.79 -17.26 -2.22
C GLY A 25 13.44 -17.30 -2.91
N ALA A 26 12.68 -16.19 -2.88
CA ALA A 26 11.44 -16.05 -3.64
C ALA A 26 11.72 -15.56 -5.08
N ASN A 27 10.72 -15.66 -5.94
CA ASN A 27 10.83 -15.18 -7.32
C ASN A 27 11.02 -13.66 -7.37
N PHE A 28 11.87 -13.20 -8.27
CA PHE A 28 11.93 -11.80 -8.66
C PHE A 28 10.67 -11.42 -9.44
N ALA A 29 10.35 -10.12 -9.51
CA ALA A 29 9.18 -9.63 -10.21
C ALA A 29 9.11 -10.04 -11.68
N PHE A 30 10.25 -10.25 -12.35
CA PHE A 30 10.33 -10.73 -13.74
C PHE A 30 10.21 -12.26 -13.88
N GLU A 31 10.31 -13.02 -12.79
CA GLU A 31 10.18 -14.47 -12.75
C GLU A 31 8.79 -14.91 -12.31
N ALA A 32 8.05 -14.02 -11.62
CA ALA A 32 6.73 -14.33 -11.10
C ALA A 32 5.68 -14.39 -12.21
N ASP A 33 4.89 -15.46 -12.22
CA ASP A 33 3.75 -15.59 -13.12
C ASP A 33 2.62 -14.60 -12.76
N SER A 34 1.69 -14.40 -13.70
CA SER A 34 0.59 -13.47 -13.53
C SER A 34 -0.38 -13.90 -12.43
N PHE A 35 -0.82 -12.97 -11.59
CA PHE A 35 -1.91 -13.17 -10.64
C PHE A 35 -3.29 -13.11 -11.29
N LEU A 36 -3.38 -12.67 -12.56
CA LEU A 36 -4.63 -12.45 -13.28
C LEU A 36 -4.98 -13.60 -14.22
N ASP A 37 -4.11 -14.61 -14.31
CA ASP A 37 -4.31 -15.79 -15.15
C ASP A 37 -4.32 -17.04 -14.26
N ALA A 38 -5.30 -17.93 -14.51
CA ALA A 38 -5.40 -19.19 -13.81
C ALA A 38 -4.42 -20.26 -14.35
N ASN A 39 -3.79 -19.98 -15.51
CA ASN A 39 -2.78 -20.83 -16.10
C ASN A 39 -1.39 -20.33 -15.73
N GLY A 40 -0.50 -21.23 -15.35
CA GLY A 40 0.88 -20.91 -14.98
C GLY A 40 1.29 -21.54 -13.67
N ASN A 41 2.49 -21.19 -13.22
CA ASN A 41 3.02 -21.65 -11.95
C ASN A 41 2.61 -20.71 -10.81
N PRO A 42 2.65 -21.17 -9.55
CA PRO A 42 2.51 -20.27 -8.41
C PRO A 42 3.52 -19.13 -8.50
N PRO A 43 3.10 -17.88 -8.30
CA PRO A 43 3.97 -16.72 -8.48
C PRO A 43 5.14 -16.66 -7.49
N ASN A 44 5.10 -17.41 -6.39
CA ASN A 44 6.16 -17.56 -5.38
C ASN A 44 6.80 -16.22 -4.98
N VAL A 45 5.96 -15.21 -4.70
CA VAL A 45 6.41 -13.87 -4.28
C VAL A 45 6.68 -13.82 -2.80
N GLY A 46 7.79 -13.18 -2.45
CA GLY A 46 8.19 -13.00 -1.07
C GLY A 46 7.60 -11.74 -0.42
N GLN A 47 7.66 -11.73 0.90
CA GLN A 47 7.26 -10.60 1.72
C GLN A 47 8.29 -10.37 2.82
N ILE A 48 8.51 -9.11 3.18
CA ILE A 48 9.30 -8.72 4.33
C ILE A 48 8.47 -7.88 5.29
N LEU A 49 8.59 -8.14 6.58
CA LEU A 49 7.96 -7.36 7.64
C LEU A 49 9.04 -6.81 8.58
N ILE A 50 9.08 -5.49 8.72
CA ILE A 50 9.98 -4.80 9.66
C ILE A 50 9.11 -4.13 10.72
N MET A 51 9.30 -4.51 11.97
CA MET A 51 8.64 -3.90 13.12
C MET A 51 9.65 -3.11 13.95
N ILE A 52 9.31 -1.85 14.24
CA ILE A 52 10.12 -0.96 15.07
C ILE A 52 9.29 -0.52 16.26
N ASP A 53 9.72 -0.86 17.48
CA ASP A 53 9.09 -0.37 18.70
C ASP A 53 9.65 1.02 19.05
N PRO A 54 8.83 2.08 18.92
CA PRO A 54 9.29 3.43 19.24
C PRO A 54 9.68 3.59 20.72
N SER A 55 9.15 2.76 21.62
CA SER A 55 9.43 2.86 23.05
C SER A 55 10.89 2.55 23.41
N SER A 56 11.62 1.87 22.51
CA SER A 56 13.06 1.64 22.64
C SER A 56 13.91 2.91 22.46
N PHE A 57 13.34 3.99 21.93
CA PHE A 57 14.06 5.23 21.62
C PHE A 57 13.51 6.43 22.41
N ILE A 58 12.19 6.58 22.48
CA ILE A 58 11.50 7.67 23.18
C ILE A 58 10.21 7.16 23.80
N THR A 59 9.58 7.93 24.69
CA THR A 59 8.28 7.55 25.23
C THR A 59 7.20 7.50 24.13
N LYS A 60 6.23 6.61 24.28
CA LYS A 60 5.12 6.45 23.32
C LYS A 60 4.37 7.78 23.10
N SER A 61 4.14 8.54 24.16
CA SER A 61 3.47 9.84 24.06
C SER A 61 4.29 10.85 23.26
N SER A 62 5.61 10.94 23.49
CA SER A 62 6.49 11.81 22.73
C SER A 62 6.51 11.43 21.24
N TYR A 63 6.56 10.13 20.93
CA TYR A 63 6.49 9.65 19.56
C TYR A 63 5.19 10.08 18.87
N ILE A 64 4.04 9.82 19.51
CA ILE A 64 2.73 10.19 18.95
C ILE A 64 2.63 11.70 18.73
N ASN A 65 3.11 12.52 19.67
CA ASN A 65 3.11 13.97 19.53
C ASN A 65 3.96 14.42 18.33
N ARG A 66 5.17 13.87 18.20
CA ARG A 66 6.08 14.20 17.08
C ARG A 66 5.49 13.80 15.72
N VAL A 67 4.86 12.63 15.63
CA VAL A 67 4.14 12.21 14.42
C VAL A 67 2.99 13.18 14.13
N GLY A 68 2.20 13.56 15.15
CA GLY A 68 1.11 14.53 14.99
C GLY A 68 1.58 15.91 14.51
N GLU A 69 2.74 16.39 14.99
CA GLU A 69 3.36 17.64 14.51
C GLU A 69 3.71 17.56 13.01
N MET A 70 4.34 16.46 12.60
CA MET A 70 4.69 16.24 11.19
C MET A 70 3.45 16.18 10.30
N MET A 71 2.40 15.44 10.72
CA MET A 71 1.16 15.33 9.95
C MET A 71 0.45 16.68 9.81
N ARG A 72 0.43 17.49 10.87
CA ARG A 72 -0.11 18.87 10.79
C ARG A 72 0.70 19.71 9.82
N ALA A 73 2.03 19.71 9.92
CA ALA A 73 2.89 20.49 9.05
C ALA A 73 2.73 20.12 7.55
N ILE A 74 2.37 18.87 7.24
CA ILE A 74 2.03 18.47 5.88
C ILE A 74 0.66 19.01 5.47
N ASN A 75 -0.36 18.86 6.32
CA ASN A 75 -1.72 19.28 6.00
C ASN A 75 -1.88 20.81 5.91
N ASP A 76 -1.00 21.57 6.60
CA ASP A 76 -1.02 23.04 6.59
C ASP A 76 -0.40 23.62 5.30
N GLN A 77 0.15 22.78 4.42
CA GLN A 77 0.67 23.22 3.12
C GLN A 77 -0.42 23.13 2.04
N ASP A 78 -0.44 24.10 1.15
CA ASP A 78 -1.38 24.10 0.01
C ASP A 78 -1.12 22.90 -0.92
N ASN A 79 -2.21 22.30 -1.40
CA ASN A 79 -2.18 21.17 -2.33
C ASN A 79 -1.43 19.92 -1.86
N THR A 80 -1.25 19.77 -0.54
CA THR A 80 -0.70 18.55 0.05
C THR A 80 -1.76 17.76 0.81
N TYR A 81 -1.55 16.47 0.93
CA TYR A 81 -2.40 15.61 1.73
C TYR A 81 -1.61 14.42 2.27
N ILE A 82 -2.02 13.94 3.42
CA ILE A 82 -1.44 12.72 3.99
C ILE A 82 -1.93 11.52 3.17
N PRO A 83 -1.04 10.63 2.69
CA PRO A 83 -1.43 9.44 1.97
C PRO A 83 -2.47 8.61 2.74
N GLY A 84 -3.57 8.28 2.09
CA GLY A 84 -4.66 7.52 2.68
C GLY A 84 -5.76 8.34 3.36
N SER A 85 -5.63 9.65 3.55
CA SER A 85 -6.67 10.51 4.17
C SER A 85 -8.01 10.43 3.43
N ASN A 86 -8.00 10.48 2.09
CA ASN A 86 -9.19 10.33 1.26
C ASN A 86 -9.92 9.00 1.46
N ARG A 87 -9.20 7.93 1.79
CA ARG A 87 -9.80 6.61 2.03
C ARG A 87 -10.78 6.63 3.21
N PHE A 88 -10.44 7.32 4.27
CA PHE A 88 -11.32 7.45 5.43
C PHE A 88 -12.56 8.27 5.11
N LEU A 89 -12.40 9.40 4.42
CA LEU A 89 -13.50 10.24 3.97
C LEU A 89 -14.46 9.49 3.04
N LEU A 90 -13.92 8.79 2.05
CA LEU A 90 -14.72 7.99 1.12
C LEU A 90 -15.43 6.82 1.81
N ARG A 91 -14.79 6.18 2.80
CA ARG A 91 -15.40 5.13 3.60
C ARG A 91 -16.58 5.65 4.42
N ASP A 92 -16.41 6.80 5.07
CA ASP A 92 -17.47 7.39 5.89
C ASP A 92 -18.63 7.91 5.02
N LYS A 93 -18.31 8.46 3.84
CA LYS A 93 -19.30 8.79 2.82
C LYS A 93 -20.06 7.55 2.33
N ALA A 94 -19.35 6.47 1.99
CA ALA A 94 -19.97 5.22 1.56
C ALA A 94 -20.87 4.59 2.63
N LYS A 95 -20.49 4.70 3.91
CA LYS A 95 -21.35 4.24 5.02
C LYS A 95 -22.63 5.05 5.15
N LYS A 96 -22.58 6.35 4.87
CA LYS A 96 -23.71 7.26 4.99
C LYS A 96 -24.64 7.22 3.77
N ASP A 97 -24.06 7.25 2.59
CA ASP A 97 -24.78 7.46 1.32
C ASP A 97 -24.96 6.16 0.52
N GLY A 98 -24.31 5.06 0.97
CA GLY A 98 -24.21 3.81 0.21
C GLY A 98 -23.10 3.85 -0.86
N LEU A 99 -22.98 2.75 -1.59
CA LEU A 99 -22.04 2.63 -2.71
C LEU A 99 -22.80 2.83 -4.02
N SER A 100 -22.28 3.70 -4.88
CA SER A 100 -22.74 3.76 -6.26
C SER A 100 -21.92 2.79 -7.10
N GLY A 101 -22.55 1.80 -7.68
CA GLY A 101 -21.91 0.82 -8.57
C GLY A 101 -22.44 0.95 -10.00
N ASN A 102 -21.66 0.45 -10.97
CA ASN A 102 -22.15 0.29 -12.33
C ASN A 102 -23.25 -0.77 -12.33
N ALA A 103 -24.44 -0.42 -12.84
CA ALA A 103 -25.62 -1.30 -12.85
C ALA A 103 -25.33 -2.67 -13.52
N LYS A 104 -24.51 -2.70 -14.59
CA LYS A 104 -24.10 -3.95 -15.25
C LYS A 104 -23.29 -4.86 -14.33
N ILE A 105 -22.33 -4.29 -13.58
CA ILE A 105 -21.51 -5.08 -12.65
C ILE A 105 -22.38 -5.64 -11.52
N ILE A 106 -23.30 -4.84 -11.00
CA ILE A 106 -24.24 -5.30 -9.97
C ILE A 106 -25.11 -6.44 -10.49
N GLU A 107 -25.62 -6.34 -11.72
CA GLU A 107 -26.42 -7.37 -12.36
C GLU A 107 -25.61 -8.67 -12.60
N GLU A 108 -24.35 -8.57 -13.02
CA GLU A 108 -23.44 -9.70 -13.19
C GLU A 108 -23.16 -10.41 -11.86
N ILE A 109 -22.87 -9.64 -10.80
CA ILE A 109 -22.67 -10.20 -9.46
C ILE A 109 -23.93 -10.91 -8.95
N THR A 110 -25.11 -10.30 -9.16
CA THR A 110 -26.38 -10.88 -8.71
C THR A 110 -26.70 -12.21 -9.42
N LYS A 111 -26.19 -12.41 -10.64
CA LYS A 111 -26.32 -13.68 -11.36
C LYS A 111 -25.41 -14.80 -10.85
N LEU A 112 -24.39 -14.44 -10.05
CA LEU A 112 -23.43 -15.39 -9.46
C LEU A 112 -23.84 -15.86 -8.06
N CYS A 113 -24.84 -15.21 -7.45
CA CYS A 113 -25.43 -15.56 -6.17
C CYS A 113 -26.77 -16.28 -6.35
#